data_87bfea3537499780b0d5cb4940c2c5a0
#
_entry.id   87bfea3537499780b0d5cb4940c2c5a0
#
_cell.length_a   1.000
_cell.length_b   1.000
_cell.length_c   1.000
_cell.angle_alpha   90.00
_cell.angle_beta   90.00
_cell.angle_gamma   90.00
#
_symmetry.space_group_name_H-M   'P 1'
#
loop_
_entity.id
_entity.type
_entity.pdbx_description
1 polymer ?
#
loop_
_entity_poly.entity_id
_entity_poly.type
_entity_poly.pdbx_seq_one_letter_code
_entity_poly.pdbx_strand_id
1 'polypeptide(L)'
;MKTIYKYILAGSLCVSALSSCIKDSVNQDPNNPPAVPSNMLMSGAEKWVVDNVYDVWFSGRQCLPYAQYWCQRNYTEEDRYQIRESTNNSYFNYLYMGIANLIQVERENIDPATAPGNSAYGANANQIAAAKILKVWLMDIITDTWGSVPYTDVAKLASEDVYYCKYDDQKELYGTLISELDAAVDMIDESEPAFTSGDIIYGGDASQWKKFGNSLKCRLAIHMSKVDPSWKSLIAEAVASGVFEGNEDAATYQYSASGTDYCKLYEGFYVDGRNDFTITKPFANLLMGVADNLNGKSHPWEGTRDPRADIFSPGVTKGVPYGAPSIYSAKLRAGTPNWYSTQPGHLNPDFKIPLMTYAELQFILSEYKGFSDAEFKAGIEASIDYWADAYGKSVSAADKAAYIAAVGSATAEKVAVQKYIDLWLNGTEAWTEIRRTGYPEQVLRPGEYTCEDPNDASAEPIKFTALSEVKGDIIARVKYPTNESTLNGENWKAAVAKLQDGTNNYYSKMFWDVRTSTYDHPANK
;
A
#
# COMPACT_ATOMS: atom_id res chain seq x y z
N MET A 1 -70.52 30.42 -27.95
CA MET A 1 -69.78 30.89 -26.78
C MET A 1 -69.79 29.95 -25.57
N LYS A 2 -70.96 29.40 -25.16
CA LYS A 2 -71.05 28.52 -23.98
C LYS A 2 -70.22 27.20 -24.08
N THR A 3 -69.97 26.70 -25.29
CA THR A 3 -69.19 25.45 -25.50
C THR A 3 -67.69 25.66 -25.38
N ILE A 4 -67.16 26.79 -25.83
CA ILE A 4 -65.72 27.13 -25.74
C ILE A 4 -65.28 27.33 -24.29
N TYR A 5 -66.10 27.93 -23.44
CA TYR A 5 -65.81 28.08 -22.01
C TYR A 5 -65.70 26.74 -21.28
N LYS A 6 -66.47 25.71 -21.69
CA LYS A 6 -66.39 24.37 -21.07
C LYS A 6 -65.06 23.66 -21.39
N TYR A 7 -64.52 23.85 -22.59
CA TYR A 7 -63.22 23.26 -22.97
C TYR A 7 -62.02 24.02 -22.35
N ILE A 8 -62.14 25.34 -22.19
CA ILE A 8 -61.13 26.13 -21.50
C ILE A 8 -61.11 25.79 -20.01
N LEU A 9 -62.27 25.62 -19.37
CA LEU A 9 -62.36 25.22 -17.94
C LEU A 9 -61.85 23.79 -17.71
N ALA A 10 -62.16 22.87 -18.63
CA ALA A 10 -61.65 21.49 -18.55
C ALA A 10 -60.13 21.41 -18.80
N GLY A 11 -59.60 22.22 -19.73
CA GLY A 11 -58.15 22.33 -19.98
C GLY A 11 -57.38 22.92 -18.80
N SER A 12 -57.95 23.93 -18.11
CA SER A 12 -57.31 24.52 -16.91
C SER A 12 -57.31 23.56 -15.71
N LEU A 13 -58.37 22.75 -15.54
CA LEU A 13 -58.40 21.73 -14.49
C LEU A 13 -57.40 20.58 -14.74
N CYS A 14 -57.16 20.18 -16.00
CA CYS A 14 -56.17 19.15 -16.33
C CYS A 14 -54.73 19.65 -16.11
N VAL A 15 -54.44 20.92 -16.39
CA VAL A 15 -53.10 21.48 -16.17
C VAL A 15 -52.80 21.64 -14.68
N SER A 16 -53.79 22.03 -13.86
CA SER A 16 -53.59 22.12 -12.40
C SER A 16 -53.57 20.75 -11.72
N ALA A 17 -54.12 19.70 -12.30
CA ALA A 17 -53.99 18.33 -11.76
C ALA A 17 -52.63 17.68 -12.07
N LEU A 18 -51.93 18.14 -13.11
CA LEU A 18 -50.59 17.64 -13.45
C LEU A 18 -49.48 18.29 -12.64
N SER A 19 -49.71 19.44 -12.02
CA SER A 19 -48.73 20.14 -11.20
C SER A 19 -48.79 19.80 -9.68
N SER A 20 -49.76 18.98 -9.25
CA SER A 20 -49.98 18.71 -7.82
C SER A 20 -49.39 17.38 -7.31
N CYS A 21 -48.67 16.61 -8.14
CA CYS A 21 -48.18 15.27 -7.78
C CYS A 21 -46.65 15.08 -7.82
N ILE A 22 -45.88 16.11 -8.01
CA ILE A 22 -44.42 15.99 -7.82
C ILE A 22 -44.09 16.67 -6.50
N LYS A 23 -44.22 15.93 -5.40
CA LYS A 23 -43.53 16.30 -4.18
C LYS A 23 -42.05 16.05 -4.43
N ASP A 24 -41.21 17.02 -4.15
CA ASP A 24 -39.74 16.86 -4.22
C ASP A 24 -39.24 15.63 -3.48
N SER A 25 -40.00 15.18 -2.46
CA SER A 25 -39.71 13.95 -1.71
C SER A 25 -39.94 12.64 -2.50
N VAL A 26 -40.63 12.66 -3.66
CA VAL A 26 -40.83 11.45 -4.49
C VAL A 26 -39.64 11.17 -5.43
N ASN A 27 -38.84 12.18 -5.69
CA ASN A 27 -37.59 12.06 -6.45
C ASN A 27 -36.35 11.89 -5.58
N GLN A 28 -36.51 11.82 -4.26
CA GLN A 28 -35.39 11.47 -3.38
C GLN A 28 -35.33 9.95 -3.25
N ASP A 29 -34.25 9.35 -3.72
CA ASP A 29 -33.96 7.94 -3.50
C ASP A 29 -33.87 7.70 -1.97
N PRO A 30 -34.80 6.92 -1.38
CA PRO A 30 -34.77 6.69 0.07
C PRO A 30 -33.54 5.90 0.53
N ASN A 31 -32.82 5.28 -0.41
CA ASN A 31 -31.60 4.52 -0.15
C ASN A 31 -30.31 5.35 -0.33
N ASN A 32 -30.42 6.54 -0.94
CA ASN A 32 -29.31 7.48 -1.08
C ASN A 32 -29.67 8.79 -0.35
N PRO A 33 -29.24 8.99 0.89
CA PRO A 33 -29.47 10.23 1.60
C PRO A 33 -28.84 11.41 0.82
N PRO A 34 -29.55 12.55 0.71
CA PRO A 34 -29.10 13.72 -0.05
C PRO A 34 -27.85 14.39 0.53
N ALA A 35 -27.49 14.06 1.76
CA ALA A 35 -26.26 14.47 2.44
C ALA A 35 -25.79 13.35 3.35
N VAL A 36 -24.51 13.01 3.27
CA VAL A 36 -23.86 12.04 4.14
C VAL A 36 -22.90 12.84 5.04
N PRO A 37 -23.00 12.73 6.37
CA PRO A 37 -22.08 13.41 7.28
C PRO A 37 -20.61 13.01 7.02
N SER A 38 -19.68 13.95 7.21
CA SER A 38 -18.24 13.76 6.91
C SER A 38 -17.61 12.60 7.68
N ASN A 39 -18.04 12.32 8.91
CA ASN A 39 -17.58 11.17 9.68
C ASN A 39 -17.97 9.82 9.05
N MET A 40 -19.14 9.72 8.44
CA MET A 40 -19.57 8.52 7.71
C MET A 40 -18.85 8.38 6.37
N LEU A 41 -18.56 9.52 5.70
CA LEU A 41 -17.73 9.53 4.50
C LEU A 41 -16.31 9.07 4.82
N MET A 42 -15.73 9.53 5.96
CA MET A 42 -14.40 9.11 6.40
C MET A 42 -14.35 7.60 6.68
N SER A 43 -15.31 7.08 7.44
CA SER A 43 -15.43 5.64 7.70
C SER A 43 -15.49 4.81 6.41
N GLY A 44 -16.30 5.26 5.46
CA GLY A 44 -16.41 4.63 4.13
C GLY A 44 -15.12 4.74 3.32
N ALA A 45 -14.43 5.88 3.38
CA ALA A 45 -13.16 6.10 2.68
C ALA A 45 -12.04 5.24 3.26
N GLU A 46 -11.87 5.19 4.59
CA GLU A 46 -10.89 4.34 5.28
C GLU A 46 -11.07 2.87 4.89
N LYS A 47 -12.31 2.37 5.01
CA LYS A 47 -12.61 1.00 4.60
C LYS A 47 -12.27 0.77 3.13
N TRP A 48 -12.71 1.66 2.25
CA TRP A 48 -12.49 1.51 0.82
C TRP A 48 -11.00 1.45 0.47
N VAL A 49 -10.18 2.35 1.01
CA VAL A 49 -8.76 2.40 0.66
C VAL A 49 -8.01 1.19 1.22
N VAL A 50 -8.31 0.76 2.45
CA VAL A 50 -7.64 -0.38 3.07
C VAL A 50 -8.05 -1.68 2.40
N ASP A 51 -9.35 -1.89 2.13
CA ASP A 51 -9.86 -3.07 1.42
C ASP A 51 -9.19 -3.26 0.05
N ASN A 52 -8.95 -2.17 -0.68
CA ASN A 52 -8.38 -2.25 -2.03
C ASN A 52 -6.85 -2.30 -2.03
N VAL A 53 -6.18 -1.67 -1.07
CA VAL A 53 -4.71 -1.76 -0.95
C VAL A 53 -4.27 -3.15 -0.50
N TYR A 54 -5.04 -3.81 0.37
CA TYR A 54 -4.70 -5.13 0.94
C TYR A 54 -5.55 -6.27 0.36
N ASP A 55 -5.99 -6.14 -0.88
CA ASP A 55 -6.76 -7.18 -1.56
C ASP A 55 -5.91 -8.40 -1.95
N VAL A 56 -6.57 -9.52 -2.26
CA VAL A 56 -5.87 -10.74 -2.73
C VAL A 56 -5.60 -10.72 -4.24
N TRP A 57 -6.19 -9.78 -4.99
CA TRP A 57 -6.13 -9.79 -6.45
C TRP A 57 -4.96 -9.01 -7.01
N PHE A 58 -4.73 -7.78 -6.55
CA PHE A 58 -3.57 -7.00 -6.95
C PHE A 58 -2.45 -7.11 -5.91
N SER A 59 -2.70 -6.73 -4.66
CA SER A 59 -1.70 -6.81 -3.60
C SER A 59 -1.22 -8.24 -3.40
N GLY A 60 -2.15 -9.19 -3.23
CA GLY A 60 -1.83 -10.60 -3.01
C GLY A 60 -1.11 -11.29 -4.16
N ARG A 61 -1.41 -10.92 -5.41
CA ARG A 61 -0.85 -11.58 -6.61
C ARG A 61 0.24 -10.79 -7.31
N GLN A 62 0.42 -9.52 -6.98
CA GLN A 62 1.41 -8.65 -7.59
C GLN A 62 2.40 -8.12 -6.55
N CYS A 63 2.00 -7.18 -5.68
CA CYS A 63 2.92 -6.49 -4.81
C CYS A 63 3.63 -7.41 -3.81
N LEU A 64 2.91 -8.32 -3.15
CA LEU A 64 3.50 -9.28 -2.21
C LEU A 64 4.41 -10.31 -2.88
N PRO A 65 4.09 -10.85 -4.09
CA PRO A 65 5.04 -11.59 -4.92
C PRO A 65 6.22 -10.76 -5.42
N TYR A 66 6.06 -9.48 -5.78
CA TYR A 66 7.20 -8.64 -6.19
C TYR A 66 8.19 -8.41 -5.04
N ALA A 67 7.66 -8.26 -3.83
CA ALA A 67 8.45 -8.26 -2.61
C ALA A 67 8.98 -9.65 -2.25
N GLN A 68 8.52 -10.71 -2.91
CA GLN A 68 8.89 -12.11 -2.68
C GLN A 68 8.62 -12.63 -1.27
N TYR A 69 7.60 -12.09 -0.58
CA TYR A 69 7.14 -12.66 0.68
C TYR A 69 6.48 -14.01 0.48
N TRP A 70 5.59 -14.08 -0.52
CA TRP A 70 4.96 -15.32 -0.94
C TRP A 70 4.93 -15.46 -2.46
N CYS A 71 4.55 -16.64 -2.92
CA CYS A 71 4.36 -16.97 -4.33
C CYS A 71 3.12 -17.84 -4.50
N GLN A 72 2.66 -17.96 -5.72
CA GLN A 72 1.51 -18.80 -6.01
C GLN A 72 1.92 -20.27 -6.20
N ARG A 73 1.09 -21.17 -5.68
CA ARG A 73 1.32 -22.62 -5.77
C ARG A 73 1.11 -23.17 -7.17
N ASN A 74 0.14 -22.67 -7.91
CA ASN A 74 -0.31 -23.24 -9.17
C ASN A 74 -0.16 -22.27 -10.33
N TYR A 75 -0.40 -20.97 -10.10
CA TYR A 75 -0.44 -19.93 -11.13
C TYR A 75 0.82 -19.07 -11.07
N THR A 76 1.99 -19.72 -11.31
CA THR A 76 3.29 -19.07 -11.14
C THR A 76 3.63 -18.02 -12.21
N GLU A 77 2.74 -17.83 -13.18
CA GLU A 77 2.90 -16.86 -14.26
C GLU A 77 2.91 -15.44 -13.72
N GLU A 78 2.08 -15.14 -12.72
CA GLU A 78 2.02 -13.80 -12.08
C GLU A 78 3.28 -13.53 -11.26
N ASP A 79 3.81 -14.53 -10.54
CA ASP A 79 5.11 -14.45 -9.84
C ASP A 79 6.26 -14.17 -10.82
N ARG A 80 6.08 -14.53 -12.09
CA ARG A 80 7.02 -14.34 -13.20
C ARG A 80 6.71 -13.09 -14.02
N TYR A 81 5.98 -12.13 -13.44
CA TYR A 81 5.66 -10.82 -14.01
C TYR A 81 4.68 -10.85 -15.19
N GLN A 82 3.80 -11.85 -15.27
CA GLN A 82 2.65 -11.81 -16.17
C GLN A 82 1.46 -11.14 -15.47
N ILE A 83 1.25 -9.87 -15.73
CA ILE A 83 0.21 -9.08 -15.07
C ILE A 83 -1.09 -9.17 -15.87
N ARG A 84 -2.21 -9.32 -15.17
CA ARG A 84 -3.56 -9.29 -15.78
C ARG A 84 -4.03 -7.85 -15.92
N GLU A 85 -4.28 -7.43 -17.15
CA GLU A 85 -4.73 -6.07 -17.45
C GLU A 85 -6.05 -5.71 -16.76
N SER A 86 -7.00 -6.65 -16.66
CA SER A 86 -8.26 -6.41 -15.94
C SER A 86 -8.04 -6.09 -14.47
N THR A 87 -7.12 -6.80 -13.80
CA THR A 87 -6.78 -6.57 -12.40
C THR A 87 -6.06 -5.22 -12.23
N ASN A 88 -5.12 -4.90 -13.13
CA ASN A 88 -4.45 -3.61 -13.15
C ASN A 88 -5.41 -2.43 -13.36
N ASN A 89 -6.32 -2.53 -14.34
CA ASN A 89 -7.36 -1.53 -14.58
C ASN A 89 -8.26 -1.32 -13.35
N SER A 90 -8.71 -2.42 -12.73
CA SER A 90 -9.58 -2.36 -11.55
C SER A 90 -8.87 -1.74 -10.35
N TYR A 91 -7.63 -2.14 -10.08
CA TYR A 91 -6.86 -1.63 -8.95
C TYR A 91 -6.63 -0.11 -9.07
N PHE A 92 -6.17 0.36 -10.23
CA PHE A 92 -6.02 1.78 -10.51
C PHE A 92 -7.31 2.55 -10.24
N ASN A 93 -8.42 2.09 -10.82
CA ASN A 93 -9.72 2.74 -10.65
C ASN A 93 -10.17 2.77 -9.19
N TYR A 94 -10.00 1.67 -8.44
CA TYR A 94 -10.44 1.58 -7.06
C TYR A 94 -9.62 2.49 -6.13
N LEU A 95 -8.32 2.61 -6.37
CA LEU A 95 -7.50 3.56 -5.61
C LEU A 95 -7.90 5.01 -5.89
N TYR A 96 -8.18 5.37 -7.16
CA TYR A 96 -8.68 6.72 -7.48
C TYR A 96 -10.10 6.97 -6.96
N MET A 97 -10.95 5.97 -6.83
CA MET A 97 -12.21 6.11 -6.10
C MET A 97 -11.95 6.42 -4.61
N GLY A 98 -10.93 5.83 -4.01
CA GLY A 98 -10.48 6.17 -2.66
C GLY A 98 -10.05 7.64 -2.54
N ILE A 99 -9.24 8.12 -3.50
CA ILE A 99 -8.86 9.55 -3.59
C ILE A 99 -10.08 10.45 -3.69
N ALA A 100 -11.05 10.10 -4.53
CA ALA A 100 -12.29 10.87 -4.70
C ALA A 100 -13.12 10.92 -3.41
N ASN A 101 -13.22 9.81 -2.68
CA ASN A 101 -13.92 9.75 -1.40
C ASN A 101 -13.26 10.66 -0.35
N LEU A 102 -11.93 10.67 -0.26
CA LEU A 102 -11.19 11.54 0.66
C LEU A 102 -11.31 13.02 0.29
N ILE A 103 -11.27 13.36 -0.99
CA ILE A 103 -11.55 14.72 -1.47
C ILE A 103 -12.98 15.14 -1.10
N GLN A 104 -13.95 14.22 -1.11
CA GLN A 104 -15.31 14.54 -0.70
C GLN A 104 -15.38 14.88 0.82
N VAL A 105 -14.64 14.15 1.68
CA VAL A 105 -14.53 14.50 3.11
C VAL A 105 -13.98 15.92 3.28
N GLU A 106 -12.92 16.28 2.54
CA GLU A 106 -12.37 17.63 2.57
C GLU A 106 -13.42 18.68 2.16
N ARG A 107 -14.13 18.46 1.06
CA ARG A 107 -15.14 19.38 0.50
C ARG A 107 -16.29 19.62 1.46
N GLU A 108 -16.83 18.57 2.07
CA GLU A 108 -17.93 18.67 3.02
C GLU A 108 -17.57 19.51 4.25
N ASN A 109 -16.28 19.60 4.58
CA ASN A 109 -15.77 20.40 5.69
C ASN A 109 -15.33 21.81 5.28
N ILE A 110 -15.23 22.10 3.98
CA ILE A 110 -14.87 23.42 3.44
C ILE A 110 -16.11 24.19 2.96
N ASP A 111 -17.11 23.50 2.40
CA ASP A 111 -18.30 24.14 1.84
C ASP A 111 -19.11 24.83 2.94
N PRO A 112 -19.39 26.16 2.82
CA PRO A 112 -20.18 26.90 3.79
C PRO A 112 -21.58 26.33 4.03
N ALA A 113 -22.11 25.55 3.10
CA ALA A 113 -23.44 24.94 3.24
C ALA A 113 -23.42 23.69 4.14
N THR A 114 -22.31 22.94 4.18
CA THR A 114 -22.20 21.66 4.89
C THR A 114 -21.26 21.68 6.08
N ALA A 115 -20.20 22.49 6.06
CA ALA A 115 -19.21 22.59 7.12
C ALA A 115 -19.81 22.88 8.52
N PRO A 116 -20.82 23.77 8.69
CA PRO A 116 -21.43 23.97 10.00
C PRO A 116 -22.14 22.72 10.57
N GLY A 117 -22.71 21.89 9.70
CA GLY A 117 -23.31 20.61 10.10
C GLY A 117 -22.26 19.57 10.48
N ASN A 118 -21.15 19.52 9.74
CA ASN A 118 -20.07 18.57 9.95
C ASN A 118 -19.21 18.88 11.18
N SER A 119 -19.20 20.14 11.65
CA SER A 119 -18.52 20.51 12.91
C SER A 119 -19.09 19.82 14.16
N ALA A 120 -20.30 19.27 14.07
CA ALA A 120 -20.89 18.45 15.14
C ALA A 120 -20.19 17.08 15.31
N TYR A 121 -19.44 16.66 14.31
CA TYR A 121 -18.71 15.38 14.31
C TYR A 121 -17.22 15.52 14.56
N GLY A 122 -16.73 16.69 14.88
CA GLY A 122 -15.32 17.01 15.14
C GLY A 122 -14.93 18.35 14.51
N ALA A 123 -13.75 18.87 14.84
CA ALA A 123 -13.26 20.12 14.25
C ALA A 123 -13.07 19.98 12.74
N ASN A 124 -13.69 20.84 11.94
CA ASN A 124 -13.59 20.77 10.47
C ASN A 124 -12.13 20.74 9.98
N ALA A 125 -11.25 21.56 10.59
CA ALA A 125 -9.83 21.59 10.24
C ALA A 125 -9.15 20.22 10.46
N ASN A 126 -9.42 19.57 11.59
CA ASN A 126 -8.88 18.25 11.92
C ASN A 126 -9.44 17.16 10.99
N GLN A 127 -10.73 17.23 10.63
CA GLN A 127 -11.35 16.32 9.66
C GLN A 127 -10.69 16.43 8.27
N ILE A 128 -10.43 17.67 7.81
CA ILE A 128 -9.70 17.93 6.56
C ILE A 128 -8.29 17.38 6.65
N ALA A 129 -7.59 17.62 7.75
CA ALA A 129 -6.22 17.15 7.95
C ALA A 129 -6.13 15.61 7.90
N ALA A 130 -7.00 14.89 8.59
CA ALA A 130 -7.05 13.43 8.58
C ALA A 130 -7.30 12.88 7.17
N ALA A 131 -8.26 13.47 6.44
CA ALA A 131 -8.53 13.07 5.05
C ALA A 131 -7.33 13.32 4.13
N LYS A 132 -6.63 14.46 4.28
CA LYS A 132 -5.41 14.78 3.52
C LYS A 132 -4.29 13.80 3.81
N ILE A 133 -4.03 13.49 5.08
CA ILE A 133 -2.96 12.55 5.47
C ILE A 133 -3.22 11.17 4.87
N LEU A 134 -4.44 10.65 4.96
CA LEU A 134 -4.81 9.36 4.37
C LEU A 134 -4.76 9.40 2.83
N LYS A 135 -5.12 10.52 2.22
CA LYS A 135 -5.01 10.73 0.77
C LYS A 135 -3.56 10.72 0.31
N VAL A 136 -2.65 11.35 1.04
CA VAL A 136 -1.21 11.31 0.73
C VAL A 136 -0.67 9.89 0.87
N TRP A 137 -1.04 9.15 1.92
CA TRP A 137 -0.66 7.74 2.06
C TRP A 137 -1.11 6.90 0.86
N LEU A 138 -2.31 7.12 0.36
CA LEU A 138 -2.82 6.41 -0.82
C LEU A 138 -2.11 6.83 -2.10
N MET A 139 -1.79 8.13 -2.25
CA MET A 139 -1.05 8.64 -3.41
C MET A 139 0.40 8.18 -3.46
N ASP A 140 1.05 7.99 -2.32
CA ASP A 140 2.37 7.36 -2.21
C ASP A 140 2.34 5.95 -2.85
N ILE A 141 1.37 5.13 -2.47
CA ILE A 141 1.15 3.80 -3.07
C ILE A 141 0.90 3.88 -4.59
N ILE A 142 0.05 4.82 -5.03
CA ILE A 142 -0.29 4.98 -6.45
C ILE A 142 0.95 5.40 -7.25
N THR A 143 1.66 6.42 -6.82
CA THR A 143 2.81 6.91 -7.57
C THR A 143 3.97 5.94 -7.56
N ASP A 144 4.17 5.19 -6.48
CA ASP A 144 5.22 4.17 -6.39
C ASP A 144 4.89 2.87 -7.14
N THR A 145 3.63 2.69 -7.51
CA THR A 145 3.19 1.59 -8.38
C THR A 145 3.35 1.93 -9.87
N TRP A 146 2.93 3.12 -10.29
CA TRP A 146 2.85 3.48 -11.72
C TRP A 146 3.81 4.59 -12.16
N GLY A 147 4.43 5.34 -11.25
CA GLY A 147 5.27 6.50 -11.54
C GLY A 147 4.46 7.80 -11.63
N SER A 148 4.67 8.60 -12.67
CA SER A 148 3.86 9.80 -12.92
C SER A 148 2.39 9.45 -13.08
N VAL A 149 1.49 10.12 -12.36
CA VAL A 149 0.06 9.81 -12.30
C VAL A 149 -0.77 11.09 -12.13
N PRO A 150 -2.05 11.10 -12.48
CA PRO A 150 -2.91 12.26 -12.24
C PRO A 150 -3.11 12.53 -10.74
N TYR A 151 -2.92 13.77 -10.31
CA TYR A 151 -3.21 14.22 -8.95
C TYR A 151 -3.76 15.64 -8.88
N THR A 152 -3.01 16.65 -9.35
CA THR A 152 -3.38 18.06 -9.20
C THR A 152 -4.68 18.42 -9.92
N ASP A 153 -4.98 17.75 -11.02
CA ASP A 153 -6.23 17.93 -11.76
C ASP A 153 -7.39 17.11 -11.17
N VAL A 154 -7.11 16.03 -10.41
CA VAL A 154 -8.17 15.18 -9.83
C VAL A 154 -9.04 15.97 -8.84
N ALA A 155 -8.45 16.85 -8.03
CA ALA A 155 -9.19 17.70 -7.11
C ALA A 155 -10.13 18.69 -7.81
N LYS A 156 -9.88 18.99 -9.09
CA LYS A 156 -10.64 19.95 -9.90
C LYS A 156 -11.80 19.34 -10.67
N LEU A 157 -11.85 17.99 -10.78
CA LEU A 157 -12.86 17.27 -11.57
C LEU A 157 -14.29 17.77 -11.33
N ALA A 158 -14.69 17.96 -10.08
CA ALA A 158 -16.05 18.34 -9.74
C ALA A 158 -16.25 19.86 -9.60
N SER A 159 -15.18 20.67 -9.51
CA SER A 159 -15.26 22.13 -9.33
C SER A 159 -15.01 22.93 -10.60
N GLU A 160 -14.25 22.37 -11.54
CA GLU A 160 -13.77 23.07 -12.74
C GLU A 160 -14.07 22.32 -14.04
N ASP A 161 -14.90 21.25 -14.01
CA ASP A 161 -15.25 20.41 -15.17
C ASP A 161 -14.02 19.85 -15.93
N VAL A 162 -12.95 19.50 -15.19
CA VAL A 162 -11.74 18.92 -15.75
C VAL A 162 -11.92 17.40 -15.87
N TYR A 163 -12.29 16.90 -17.05
CA TYR A 163 -12.53 15.47 -17.28
C TYR A 163 -11.29 14.68 -17.75
N TYR A 164 -10.24 15.36 -18.21
CA TYR A 164 -9.02 14.76 -18.73
C TYR A 164 -7.82 15.24 -17.92
N CYS A 165 -7.52 14.51 -16.84
CA CYS A 165 -6.47 14.88 -15.90
C CYS A 165 -5.08 14.64 -16.47
N LYS A 166 -4.18 15.62 -16.34
CA LYS A 166 -2.77 15.49 -16.67
C LYS A 166 -2.07 14.57 -15.66
N TYR A 167 -1.05 13.88 -16.15
CA TYR A 167 -0.15 13.10 -15.30
C TYR A 167 0.91 14.05 -14.72
N ASP A 168 0.92 14.19 -13.41
CA ASP A 168 1.94 14.95 -12.69
C ASP A 168 3.27 14.19 -12.74
N ASP A 169 4.37 14.91 -12.91
CA ASP A 169 5.70 14.32 -12.82
C ASP A 169 5.94 13.76 -11.43
N GLN A 170 6.48 12.53 -11.33
CA GLN A 170 6.59 11.85 -10.04
C GLN A 170 7.44 12.63 -9.03
N LYS A 171 8.54 13.25 -9.46
CA LYS A 171 9.39 14.03 -8.56
C LYS A 171 8.69 15.30 -8.05
N GLU A 172 7.97 15.99 -8.93
CA GLU A 172 7.18 17.16 -8.56
C GLU A 172 6.01 16.77 -7.66
N LEU A 173 5.38 15.62 -7.92
CA LEU A 173 4.31 15.07 -7.11
C LEU A 173 4.77 14.78 -5.67
N TYR A 174 5.95 14.19 -5.47
CA TYR A 174 6.51 13.99 -4.13
C TYR A 174 6.64 15.31 -3.35
N GLY A 175 7.12 16.36 -3.99
CA GLY A 175 7.17 17.70 -3.39
C GLY A 175 5.78 18.23 -3.02
N THR A 176 4.78 17.99 -3.86
CA THR A 176 3.39 18.35 -3.60
C THR A 176 2.81 17.58 -2.41
N LEU A 177 3.03 16.27 -2.35
CA LEU A 177 2.55 15.41 -1.26
C LEU A 177 3.17 15.79 0.09
N ILE A 178 4.47 16.10 0.13
CA ILE A 178 5.14 16.57 1.35
C ILE A 178 4.56 17.91 1.80
N SER A 179 4.38 18.86 0.87
CA SER A 179 3.78 20.15 1.19
C SER A 179 2.33 20.02 1.69
N GLU A 180 1.59 19.05 1.17
CA GLU A 180 0.23 18.75 1.63
C GLU A 180 0.21 18.14 3.04
N LEU A 181 1.17 17.27 3.37
CA LEU A 181 1.35 16.77 4.74
C LEU A 181 1.67 17.90 5.72
N ASP A 182 2.60 18.80 5.36
CA ASP A 182 2.93 19.96 6.21
C ASP A 182 1.70 20.80 6.47
N ALA A 183 0.95 21.16 5.43
CA ALA A 183 -0.27 21.93 5.57
C ALA A 183 -1.34 21.18 6.39
N ALA A 184 -1.47 19.87 6.26
CA ALA A 184 -2.40 19.08 7.04
C ALA A 184 -2.02 19.04 8.52
N VAL A 185 -0.75 18.79 8.83
CA VAL A 185 -0.23 18.76 10.21
C VAL A 185 -0.39 20.12 10.90
N ASP A 186 -0.12 21.22 10.17
CA ASP A 186 -0.26 22.58 10.68
C ASP A 186 -1.74 22.98 10.97
N MET A 187 -2.71 22.32 10.31
CA MET A 187 -4.15 22.55 10.55
C MET A 187 -4.66 21.88 11.83
N ILE A 188 -3.94 20.91 12.39
CA ILE A 188 -4.43 20.10 13.51
C ILE A 188 -4.40 20.88 14.82
N ASP A 189 -5.57 21.01 15.42
CA ASP A 189 -5.75 21.42 16.81
C ASP A 189 -5.91 20.17 17.69
N GLU A 190 -4.86 19.81 18.42
CA GLU A 190 -4.83 18.62 19.27
C GLU A 190 -5.78 18.71 20.48
N SER A 191 -6.36 19.89 20.77
CA SER A 191 -7.37 20.07 21.84
C SER A 191 -8.78 19.66 21.43
N GLU A 192 -9.01 19.46 20.12
CA GLU A 192 -10.30 19.10 19.53
C GLU A 192 -10.19 17.75 18.78
N PRO A 193 -11.21 16.91 18.82
CA PRO A 193 -11.17 15.65 18.08
C PRO A 193 -11.21 15.89 16.55
N ALA A 194 -10.55 15.02 15.79
CA ALA A 194 -10.75 14.97 14.35
C ALA A 194 -12.16 14.46 14.04
N PHE A 195 -12.56 13.37 14.67
CA PHE A 195 -13.91 12.82 14.55
C PHE A 195 -14.41 12.37 15.94
N THR A 196 -15.69 12.57 16.22
CA THR A 196 -16.34 12.04 17.43
C THR A 196 -16.82 10.60 17.25
N SER A 197 -16.86 10.12 16.01
CA SER A 197 -17.17 8.75 15.60
C SER A 197 -16.85 8.56 14.13
N GLY A 198 -16.71 7.31 13.69
CA GLY A 198 -16.54 6.96 12.26
C GLY A 198 -15.08 6.84 11.80
N ASP A 199 -14.13 7.42 12.49
CA ASP A 199 -12.70 7.15 12.27
C ASP A 199 -12.32 5.81 12.90
N ILE A 200 -11.92 4.86 12.08
CA ILE A 200 -11.58 3.49 12.49
C ILE A 200 -10.08 3.39 12.82
N ILE A 201 -9.26 4.25 12.20
CA ILE A 201 -7.80 4.21 12.35
C ILE A 201 -7.39 4.71 13.74
N TYR A 202 -7.88 5.86 14.17
CA TYR A 202 -7.47 6.49 15.43
C TYR A 202 -8.64 6.87 16.37
N GLY A 203 -9.87 6.51 15.99
CA GLY A 203 -11.05 6.84 16.82
C GLY A 203 -11.30 8.34 16.99
N GLY A 204 -10.74 9.14 16.09
CA GLY A 204 -10.87 10.60 16.08
C GLY A 204 -9.78 11.34 16.85
N ASP A 205 -8.74 10.67 17.32
CA ASP A 205 -7.62 11.31 18.02
C ASP A 205 -6.79 12.16 17.06
N ALA A 206 -6.87 13.48 17.19
CA ALA A 206 -6.16 14.43 16.34
C ALA A 206 -4.64 14.38 16.54
N SER A 207 -4.16 14.08 17.75
CA SER A 207 -2.72 13.97 18.03
C SER A 207 -2.10 12.76 17.31
N GLN A 208 -2.83 11.67 17.23
CA GLN A 208 -2.41 10.48 16.49
C GLN A 208 -2.36 10.73 14.97
N TRP A 209 -3.34 11.43 14.42
CA TRP A 209 -3.31 11.86 13.01
C TRP A 209 -2.10 12.74 12.70
N LYS A 210 -1.75 13.66 13.61
CA LYS A 210 -0.55 14.51 13.49
C LYS A 210 0.73 13.69 13.45
N LYS A 211 0.89 12.76 14.41
CA LYS A 211 2.03 11.84 14.45
C LYS A 211 2.12 11.01 13.18
N PHE A 212 0.99 10.51 12.65
CA PHE A 212 0.96 9.78 11.41
C PHE A 212 1.40 10.63 10.21
N GLY A 213 0.87 11.85 10.07
CA GLY A 213 1.26 12.77 8.99
C GLY A 213 2.78 13.05 8.99
N ASN A 214 3.37 13.32 10.15
CA ASN A 214 4.81 13.52 10.29
C ASN A 214 5.62 12.23 10.00
N SER A 215 5.16 11.07 10.47
CA SER A 215 5.82 9.79 10.22
C SER A 215 5.78 9.41 8.73
N LEU A 216 4.66 9.69 8.05
CA LEU A 216 4.51 9.52 6.61
C LEU A 216 5.41 10.48 5.82
N LYS A 217 5.60 11.73 6.31
CA LYS A 217 6.60 12.65 5.74
C LYS A 217 8.01 12.07 5.81
N CYS A 218 8.36 11.38 6.91
CA CYS A 218 9.64 10.67 7.02
C CYS A 218 9.76 9.54 5.97
N ARG A 219 8.69 8.77 5.67
CA ARG A 219 8.68 7.76 4.61
C ARG A 219 8.94 8.38 3.24
N LEU A 220 8.17 9.39 2.86
CA LEU A 220 8.38 10.07 1.57
C LEU A 220 9.78 10.69 1.45
N ALA A 221 10.31 11.28 2.52
CA ALA A 221 11.64 11.86 2.54
C ALA A 221 12.73 10.80 2.38
N ILE A 222 12.64 9.64 3.06
CA ILE A 222 13.64 8.59 2.93
C ILE A 222 13.63 7.96 1.52
N HIS A 223 12.48 7.88 0.84
CA HIS A 223 12.44 7.44 -0.55
C HIS A 223 13.32 8.29 -1.44
N MET A 224 13.37 9.60 -1.22
CA MET A 224 14.20 10.55 -1.99
C MET A 224 15.67 10.61 -1.54
N SER A 225 16.08 9.85 -0.52
CA SER A 225 17.37 10.01 0.17
C SER A 225 18.62 9.96 -0.75
N LYS A 226 18.50 9.32 -1.91
CA LYS A 226 19.61 9.19 -2.87
C LYS A 226 19.58 10.21 -4.00
N VAL A 227 18.50 10.97 -4.15
CA VAL A 227 18.28 11.88 -5.30
C VAL A 227 17.97 13.32 -4.92
N ASP A 228 17.59 13.58 -3.67
CA ASP A 228 17.28 14.92 -3.18
C ASP A 228 17.96 15.18 -1.83
N PRO A 229 18.88 16.14 -1.75
CA PRO A 229 19.61 16.42 -0.50
C PRO A 229 18.75 17.00 0.61
N SER A 230 17.52 17.46 0.33
CA SER A 230 16.61 18.01 1.34
C SER A 230 15.99 16.95 2.26
N TRP A 231 16.08 15.67 1.92
CA TRP A 231 15.48 14.59 2.70
C TRP A 231 15.80 14.62 4.20
N LYS A 232 17.02 15.05 4.57
CA LYS A 232 17.44 15.14 5.97
C LYS A 232 16.75 16.29 6.72
N SER A 233 16.56 17.45 6.08
CA SER A 233 15.83 18.56 6.69
C SER A 233 14.34 18.22 6.84
N LEU A 234 13.75 17.56 5.85
CA LEU A 234 12.36 17.11 5.90
C LEU A 234 12.10 16.14 7.08
N ILE A 235 13.01 15.17 7.29
CA ILE A 235 12.92 14.27 8.46
C ILE A 235 13.13 15.03 9.77
N ALA A 236 14.12 15.94 9.83
CA ALA A 236 14.37 16.73 11.03
C ALA A 236 13.16 17.58 11.44
N GLU A 237 12.49 18.22 10.47
CA GLU A 237 11.27 18.99 10.67
C GLU A 237 10.12 18.11 11.19
N ALA A 238 9.89 16.94 10.54
CA ALA A 238 8.86 16.00 10.95
C ALA A 238 9.07 15.50 12.39
N VAL A 239 10.32 15.11 12.72
CA VAL A 239 10.67 14.69 14.08
C VAL A 239 10.46 15.80 15.11
N ALA A 240 10.80 17.04 14.77
CA ALA A 240 10.60 18.19 15.67
C ALA A 240 9.11 18.53 15.88
N SER A 241 8.26 18.22 14.89
CA SER A 241 6.80 18.41 14.96
C SER A 241 6.08 17.29 15.73
N GLY A 242 6.71 16.11 15.89
CA GLY A 242 6.20 14.94 16.60
C GLY A 242 5.82 13.80 15.66
N VAL A 243 6.51 12.68 15.81
CA VAL A 243 6.32 11.42 15.05
C VAL A 243 5.83 10.31 15.99
N PHE A 244 5.63 9.10 15.49
CA PHE A 244 5.31 7.94 16.33
C PHE A 244 6.36 7.75 17.44
N GLU A 245 5.90 7.44 18.65
CA GLU A 245 6.73 7.24 19.85
C GLU A 245 6.70 5.80 20.36
N GLY A 246 5.71 4.99 19.92
CA GLY A 246 5.55 3.59 20.28
C GLY A 246 4.62 2.85 19.32
N ASN A 247 4.44 1.54 19.55
CA ASN A 247 3.54 0.71 18.72
C ASN A 247 2.07 1.14 18.82
N GLU A 248 1.67 1.81 19.89
CA GLU A 248 0.34 2.39 20.09
C GLU A 248 0.01 3.52 19.12
N ASP A 249 1.04 4.19 18.58
CA ASP A 249 0.89 5.27 17.60
C ASP A 249 0.77 4.74 16.15
N ALA A 250 1.05 3.45 15.91
CA ALA A 250 1.01 2.86 14.59
C ALA A 250 -0.33 3.13 13.88
N ALA A 251 -0.26 3.57 12.63
CA ALA A 251 -1.46 3.74 11.81
C ALA A 251 -1.99 2.38 11.38
N THR A 252 -3.15 1.99 11.89
CA THR A 252 -3.71 0.66 11.68
C THR A 252 -5.22 0.72 11.46
N TYR A 253 -5.72 -0.14 10.56
CA TYR A 253 -7.15 -0.34 10.37
C TYR A 253 -7.59 -1.64 11.06
N GLN A 254 -8.53 -1.53 12.00
CA GLN A 254 -9.11 -2.65 12.72
C GLN A 254 -10.34 -3.16 11.98
N TYR A 255 -10.27 -4.35 11.41
CA TYR A 255 -11.42 -5.03 10.86
C TYR A 255 -12.36 -5.57 11.95
N SER A 256 -13.57 -5.92 11.55
CA SER A 256 -14.59 -6.49 12.43
C SER A 256 -14.77 -7.99 12.16
N ALA A 257 -15.10 -8.77 13.17
CA ALA A 257 -15.48 -10.17 12.99
C ALA A 257 -16.88 -10.38 12.37
N SER A 258 -17.57 -9.31 11.99
CA SER A 258 -18.91 -9.40 11.41
C SER A 258 -18.87 -9.43 9.87
N GLY A 259 -19.70 -10.29 9.26
CA GLY A 259 -19.62 -10.82 7.91
C GLY A 259 -19.57 -9.87 6.70
N THR A 260 -19.57 -8.56 6.89
CA THR A 260 -19.41 -7.57 5.81
C THR A 260 -18.16 -6.73 5.94
N ASP A 261 -17.38 -6.95 7.01
CA ASP A 261 -16.21 -6.15 7.33
C ASP A 261 -15.02 -7.05 7.75
N TYR A 262 -14.84 -8.15 7.07
CA TYR A 262 -13.68 -9.02 7.24
C TYR A 262 -12.43 -8.43 6.62
N CYS A 263 -11.28 -8.68 7.25
CA CYS A 263 -9.98 -8.48 6.62
C CYS A 263 -9.97 -9.14 5.23
N LYS A 264 -9.60 -8.40 4.19
CA LYS A 264 -9.67 -8.88 2.80
C LYS A 264 -8.77 -10.07 2.51
N LEU A 265 -7.64 -10.16 3.20
CA LEU A 265 -6.78 -11.34 3.13
C LEU A 265 -7.45 -12.56 3.78
N TYR A 266 -8.11 -12.38 4.94
CA TYR A 266 -8.92 -13.43 5.54
C TYR A 266 -10.07 -13.86 4.60
N GLU A 267 -10.82 -12.91 4.08
CA GLU A 267 -11.93 -13.18 3.15
C GLU A 267 -11.43 -13.99 1.95
N GLY A 268 -10.35 -13.53 1.30
CA GLY A 268 -9.77 -14.23 0.15
C GLY A 268 -9.30 -15.64 0.49
N PHE A 269 -8.59 -15.85 1.60
CA PHE A 269 -8.02 -17.16 1.93
C PHE A 269 -9.04 -18.15 2.46
N TYR A 270 -9.96 -17.72 3.32
CA TYR A 270 -10.82 -18.63 4.09
C TYR A 270 -12.28 -18.61 3.66
N VAL A 271 -12.79 -17.50 3.13
CA VAL A 271 -14.16 -17.40 2.62
C VAL A 271 -14.21 -17.78 1.14
N ASP A 272 -13.35 -17.17 0.31
CA ASP A 272 -13.28 -17.43 -1.13
C ASP A 272 -12.45 -18.65 -1.48
N GLY A 273 -11.76 -19.25 -0.51
CA GLY A 273 -10.94 -20.45 -0.68
C GLY A 273 -9.69 -20.22 -1.54
N ARG A 274 -9.17 -18.98 -1.60
CA ARG A 274 -7.94 -18.63 -2.33
C ARG A 274 -6.69 -19.00 -1.53
N ASN A 275 -6.50 -20.27 -1.31
CA ASN A 275 -5.35 -20.83 -0.63
C ASN A 275 -4.15 -21.04 -1.57
N ASP A 276 -4.00 -20.20 -2.58
CA ASP A 276 -3.00 -20.35 -3.65
C ASP A 276 -1.59 -19.92 -3.22
N PHE A 277 -1.45 -19.19 -2.13
CA PHE A 277 -0.21 -18.54 -1.71
C PHE A 277 0.59 -19.34 -0.69
N THR A 278 1.90 -19.18 -0.73
CA THR A 278 2.85 -19.82 0.18
C THR A 278 4.10 -18.98 0.33
N ILE A 279 4.72 -19.04 1.51
CA ILE A 279 6.00 -18.36 1.78
C ILE A 279 7.06 -18.77 0.76
N THR A 280 7.79 -17.81 0.23
CA THR A 280 8.88 -18.09 -0.72
C THR A 280 10.13 -18.60 -0.04
N LYS A 281 10.99 -19.29 -0.81
CA LYS A 281 12.31 -19.72 -0.34
C LYS A 281 13.19 -18.52 0.06
N PRO A 282 13.29 -17.40 -0.71
CA PRO A 282 14.04 -16.22 -0.28
C PRO A 282 13.61 -15.69 1.09
N PHE A 283 12.31 -15.49 1.30
CA PHE A 283 11.81 -14.98 2.58
C PHE A 283 11.97 -15.98 3.72
N ALA A 284 11.66 -17.27 3.49
CA ALA A 284 11.91 -18.30 4.50
C ALA A 284 13.39 -18.37 4.90
N ASN A 285 14.31 -18.28 3.95
CA ASN A 285 15.74 -18.26 4.22
C ASN A 285 16.13 -17.07 5.10
N LEU A 286 15.59 -15.87 4.82
CA LEU A 286 15.83 -14.69 5.66
C LEU A 286 15.33 -14.91 7.10
N LEU A 287 14.14 -15.45 7.27
CA LEU A 287 13.58 -15.73 8.60
C LEU A 287 14.34 -16.85 9.33
N MET A 288 14.94 -17.78 8.61
CA MET A 288 15.67 -18.94 9.17
C MET A 288 17.16 -18.67 9.39
N GLY A 289 17.69 -17.54 8.97
CA GLY A 289 19.14 -17.26 9.01
C GLY A 289 19.93 -18.11 8.02
N VAL A 290 19.39 -18.40 6.83
CA VAL A 290 20.00 -19.28 5.84
C VAL A 290 20.47 -18.50 4.62
N ALA A 291 21.75 -18.68 4.23
CA ALA A 291 22.30 -18.11 3.02
C ALA A 291 21.70 -18.72 1.75
N ASP A 292 21.66 -17.97 0.65
CA ASP A 292 21.33 -18.50 -0.68
C ASP A 292 22.59 -19.01 -1.40
N ASN A 293 23.01 -20.23 -1.04
CA ASN A 293 24.22 -20.85 -1.60
C ASN A 293 24.12 -21.10 -3.10
N LEU A 294 22.90 -21.20 -3.66
CA LEU A 294 22.70 -21.47 -5.09
C LEU A 294 23.13 -20.27 -5.94
N ASN A 295 22.97 -19.06 -5.42
CA ASN A 295 23.38 -17.83 -6.06
C ASN A 295 24.61 -17.17 -5.39
N GLY A 296 25.20 -17.82 -4.39
CA GLY A 296 26.38 -17.30 -3.67
C GLY A 296 26.09 -16.06 -2.82
N LYS A 297 24.84 -15.90 -2.34
CA LYS A 297 24.42 -14.75 -1.52
C LYS A 297 24.50 -15.10 -0.04
N SER A 298 25.20 -14.27 0.74
CA SER A 298 25.30 -14.42 2.19
C SER A 298 24.02 -14.02 2.90
N HIS A 299 23.89 -14.38 4.18
CA HIS A 299 22.85 -13.88 5.07
C HIS A 299 23.48 -12.89 6.07
N PRO A 300 22.89 -11.70 6.31
CA PRO A 300 23.52 -10.67 7.15
C PRO A 300 23.69 -11.05 8.64
N TRP A 301 22.97 -12.08 9.13
CA TRP A 301 23.14 -12.71 10.47
C TRP A 301 22.90 -14.22 10.39
N GLU A 302 23.70 -14.90 9.58
CA GLU A 302 23.59 -16.33 9.30
C GLU A 302 23.55 -17.19 10.57
N GLY A 303 22.75 -18.25 10.53
CA GLY A 303 22.60 -19.20 11.64
C GLY A 303 21.61 -18.77 12.73
N THR A 304 21.01 -17.58 12.62
CA THR A 304 20.07 -17.06 13.62
C THR A 304 18.64 -17.03 13.08
N ARG A 305 17.74 -17.80 13.71
CA ARG A 305 16.31 -17.80 13.39
C ARG A 305 15.65 -16.53 13.92
N ASP A 306 14.86 -15.87 13.08
CA ASP A 306 14.03 -14.72 13.46
C ASP A 306 12.83 -15.19 14.30
N PRO A 307 12.52 -14.57 15.45
CA PRO A 307 11.33 -14.89 16.24
C PRO A 307 10.02 -14.73 15.48
N ARG A 308 9.97 -13.83 14.48
CA ARG A 308 8.79 -13.61 13.62
C ARG A 308 8.54 -14.75 12.64
N ALA A 309 9.48 -15.67 12.44
CA ALA A 309 9.33 -16.81 11.55
C ALA A 309 8.08 -17.66 11.88
N ASP A 310 7.89 -17.99 13.16
CA ASP A 310 6.73 -18.77 13.61
C ASP A 310 5.45 -17.94 13.79
N ILE A 311 5.57 -16.61 13.75
CA ILE A 311 4.44 -15.69 13.69
C ILE A 311 3.90 -15.65 12.26
N PHE A 312 4.76 -15.39 11.28
CA PHE A 312 4.38 -15.25 9.86
C PHE A 312 4.04 -16.60 9.18
N SER A 313 4.71 -17.67 9.57
CA SER A 313 4.50 -19.01 9.02
C SER A 313 4.82 -20.07 10.07
N PRO A 314 3.85 -20.50 10.90
CA PRO A 314 4.08 -21.44 11.98
C PRO A 314 4.76 -22.74 11.53
N GLY A 315 5.92 -23.05 12.12
CA GLY A 315 6.71 -24.24 11.81
C GLY A 315 7.43 -24.19 10.47
N VAL A 316 7.65 -22.99 9.91
CA VAL A 316 8.41 -22.83 8.66
C VAL A 316 9.84 -23.35 8.81
N THR A 317 10.26 -24.20 7.87
CA THR A 317 11.64 -24.71 7.75
C THR A 317 12.19 -24.48 6.34
N LYS A 318 11.31 -24.33 5.36
CA LYS A 318 11.62 -24.08 3.95
C LYS A 318 10.51 -23.25 3.35
N GLY A 319 10.86 -22.42 2.36
CA GLY A 319 9.90 -21.77 1.48
C GLY A 319 9.82 -22.47 0.12
N VAL A 320 8.80 -22.12 -0.65
CA VAL A 320 8.65 -22.59 -2.04
C VAL A 320 9.56 -21.75 -2.95
N PRO A 321 10.27 -22.37 -3.91
CA PRO A 321 11.07 -21.65 -4.90
C PRO A 321 10.24 -20.61 -5.65
N TYR A 322 10.67 -19.35 -5.62
CA TYR A 322 10.00 -18.24 -6.27
C TYR A 322 10.29 -18.24 -7.78
N GLY A 323 9.29 -17.92 -8.60
CA GLY A 323 9.45 -17.74 -10.04
C GLY A 323 9.76 -19.01 -10.83
N ALA A 324 9.62 -20.20 -10.22
CA ALA A 324 9.73 -21.46 -10.92
C ALA A 324 8.52 -21.70 -11.85
N PRO A 325 8.73 -22.27 -13.07
CA PRO A 325 7.64 -22.61 -13.96
C PRO A 325 6.62 -23.58 -13.34
N SER A 326 5.33 -23.39 -13.67
CA SER A 326 4.21 -24.18 -13.11
C SER A 326 4.34 -25.71 -13.33
N ILE A 327 5.06 -26.16 -14.35
CA ILE A 327 5.32 -27.59 -14.60
C ILE A 327 6.08 -28.28 -13.45
N TYR A 328 6.82 -27.52 -12.64
CA TYR A 328 7.54 -28.03 -11.48
C TYR A 328 6.73 -27.96 -10.18
N SER A 329 5.61 -27.25 -10.16
CA SER A 329 4.86 -26.91 -8.95
C SER A 329 4.54 -28.12 -8.06
N ALA A 330 4.07 -29.23 -8.64
CA ALA A 330 3.71 -30.41 -7.86
C ALA A 330 4.90 -31.02 -7.10
N LYS A 331 6.07 -31.09 -7.73
CA LYS A 331 7.30 -31.65 -7.11
C LYS A 331 7.93 -30.71 -6.12
N LEU A 332 7.98 -29.42 -6.43
CA LEU A 332 8.49 -28.38 -5.53
C LEU A 332 7.66 -28.31 -4.23
N ARG A 333 6.35 -28.50 -4.36
CA ARG A 333 5.43 -28.59 -3.22
C ARG A 333 5.70 -29.79 -2.33
N ALA A 334 5.86 -30.97 -2.91
CA ALA A 334 6.08 -32.22 -2.18
C ALA A 334 7.33 -32.16 -1.28
N GLY A 335 8.34 -31.35 -1.67
CA GLY A 335 9.56 -31.13 -0.88
C GLY A 335 9.43 -30.08 0.24
N THR A 336 8.27 -29.44 0.40
CA THR A 336 8.06 -28.38 1.37
C THR A 336 7.08 -28.86 2.47
N PRO A 337 7.57 -29.34 3.63
CA PRO A 337 6.74 -30.04 4.62
C PRO A 337 5.52 -29.24 5.12
N ASN A 338 5.66 -27.93 5.27
CA ASN A 338 4.62 -27.05 5.78
C ASN A 338 3.85 -26.30 4.67
N TRP A 339 3.81 -26.90 3.50
CA TRP A 339 3.13 -26.34 2.36
C TRP A 339 1.71 -25.78 2.62
N TYR A 340 0.90 -26.48 3.43
CA TYR A 340 -0.43 -26.02 3.81
C TYR A 340 -0.43 -25.06 4.99
N SER A 341 0.60 -25.09 5.82
CA SER A 341 0.78 -24.20 6.97
C SER A 341 1.61 -22.95 6.62
N THR A 342 2.20 -22.93 5.43
CA THR A 342 2.89 -21.76 4.90
C THR A 342 1.96 -20.77 4.21
N GLN A 343 0.66 -20.95 4.28
CA GLN A 343 -0.23 -19.81 4.19
C GLN A 343 0.21 -18.81 5.25
N PRO A 344 0.17 -17.50 4.93
CA PRO A 344 0.47 -16.47 5.91
C PRO A 344 -0.30 -16.81 7.17
N GLY A 345 0.37 -16.67 8.33
CA GLY A 345 -0.14 -17.15 9.61
C GLY A 345 -1.61 -16.82 9.76
N HIS A 346 -2.35 -17.69 10.39
CA HIS A 346 -3.81 -17.66 10.41
C HIS A 346 -4.32 -16.26 10.76
N LEU A 347 -4.78 -15.51 9.74
CA LEU A 347 -5.39 -14.21 9.92
C LEU A 347 -6.79 -14.41 10.47
N ASN A 348 -7.11 -13.70 11.53
CA ASN A 348 -8.49 -13.62 12.02
C ASN A 348 -9.33 -12.71 11.12
N PRO A 349 -10.66 -12.88 11.09
CA PRO A 349 -11.53 -11.99 10.31
C PRO A 349 -11.40 -10.52 10.74
N ASP A 350 -11.16 -10.26 12.00
CA ASP A 350 -10.95 -8.96 12.63
C ASP A 350 -9.47 -8.54 12.70
N PHE A 351 -8.63 -9.04 11.81
CA PHE A 351 -7.21 -8.73 11.80
C PHE A 351 -6.95 -7.22 11.68
N LYS A 352 -5.96 -6.74 12.43
CA LYS A 352 -5.54 -5.34 12.45
C LYS A 352 -4.42 -5.12 11.42
N ILE A 353 -4.77 -4.48 10.30
CA ILE A 353 -3.84 -4.23 9.19
C ILE A 353 -3.06 -2.93 9.43
N PRO A 354 -1.70 -2.93 9.34
CA PRO A 354 -0.91 -1.72 9.47
C PRO A 354 -0.84 -0.94 8.15
N LEU A 355 -1.06 0.38 8.22
CA LEU A 355 -0.73 1.34 7.16
C LEU A 355 0.72 1.79 7.29
N MET A 356 1.16 2.03 8.53
CA MET A 356 2.54 2.33 8.88
C MET A 356 2.81 1.94 10.34
N THR A 357 3.91 1.23 10.60
CA THR A 357 4.30 0.81 11.94
C THR A 357 5.28 1.78 12.59
N TYR A 358 5.37 1.76 13.91
CA TYR A 358 6.45 2.44 14.63
C TYR A 358 7.82 1.86 14.31
N ALA A 359 7.89 0.55 14.11
CA ALA A 359 9.12 -0.12 13.72
C ALA A 359 9.66 0.38 12.38
N GLU A 360 8.81 0.58 11.39
CA GLU A 360 9.18 1.18 10.10
C GLU A 360 9.83 2.55 10.30
N LEU A 361 9.20 3.42 11.12
CA LEU A 361 9.77 4.73 11.43
C LEU A 361 11.13 4.61 12.10
N GLN A 362 11.31 3.67 13.04
CA GLN A 362 12.60 3.48 13.70
C GLN A 362 13.71 3.06 12.72
N PHE A 363 13.40 2.23 11.73
CA PHE A 363 14.37 1.90 10.67
C PHE A 363 14.68 3.10 9.77
N ILE A 364 13.70 3.94 9.45
CA ILE A 364 13.92 5.22 8.75
C ILE A 364 14.83 6.14 9.57
N LEU A 365 14.57 6.28 10.86
CA LEU A 365 15.38 7.12 11.75
C LEU A 365 16.79 6.56 11.97
N SER A 366 16.98 5.23 11.97
CA SER A 366 18.30 4.61 12.00
C SER A 366 19.10 5.01 10.76
N GLU A 367 18.54 4.90 9.57
CA GLU A 367 19.19 5.32 8.31
C GLU A 367 19.47 6.84 8.32
N TYR A 368 18.49 7.66 8.71
CA TYR A 368 18.65 9.11 8.83
C TYR A 368 19.84 9.52 9.73
N LYS A 369 20.01 8.83 10.84
CA LYS A 369 21.11 9.06 11.82
C LYS A 369 22.42 8.34 11.44
N GLY A 370 22.56 7.88 10.20
CA GLY A 370 23.77 7.21 9.71
C GLY A 370 23.91 5.77 10.19
N PHE A 371 22.81 5.05 10.23
CA PHE A 371 22.70 3.67 10.73
C PHE A 371 22.94 3.55 12.23
N SER A 372 22.17 4.33 12.99
CA SER A 372 22.22 4.31 14.46
C SER A 372 21.75 2.99 15.03
N ASP A 373 22.55 2.39 15.90
CA ASP A 373 22.25 1.16 16.65
C ASP A 373 21.03 1.30 17.57
N ALA A 374 20.79 2.50 18.12
CA ALA A 374 19.71 2.72 19.06
C ALA A 374 18.35 2.56 18.39
N GLU A 375 18.10 3.28 17.30
CA GLU A 375 16.87 3.19 16.54
C GLU A 375 16.74 1.83 15.84
N PHE A 376 17.84 1.27 15.34
CA PHE A 376 17.84 -0.04 14.72
C PHE A 376 17.34 -1.14 15.67
N LYS A 377 17.87 -1.19 16.88
CA LYS A 377 17.48 -2.18 17.90
C LYS A 377 16.04 -1.94 18.41
N ALA A 378 15.67 -0.67 18.59
CA ALA A 378 14.30 -0.29 18.94
C ALA A 378 13.31 -0.74 17.84
N GLY A 379 13.67 -0.55 16.57
CA GLY A 379 12.85 -1.02 15.44
C GLY A 379 12.68 -2.53 15.41
N ILE A 380 13.73 -3.32 15.67
CA ILE A 380 13.63 -4.79 15.74
C ILE A 380 12.70 -5.21 16.88
N GLU A 381 12.88 -4.65 18.07
CA GLU A 381 12.05 -4.97 19.23
C GLU A 381 10.57 -4.61 18.97
N ALA A 382 10.32 -3.39 18.49
CA ALA A 382 8.99 -2.90 18.17
C ALA A 382 8.30 -3.78 17.11
N SER A 383 9.03 -4.20 16.07
CA SER A 383 8.52 -5.09 15.02
C SER A 383 8.12 -6.47 15.56
N ILE A 384 8.96 -7.08 16.41
CA ILE A 384 8.64 -8.37 17.02
C ILE A 384 7.39 -8.25 17.89
N ASP A 385 7.29 -7.20 18.69
CA ASP A 385 6.15 -6.99 19.60
C ASP A 385 4.87 -6.70 18.82
N TYR A 386 4.93 -5.84 17.81
CA TYR A 386 3.79 -5.51 16.96
C TYR A 386 3.21 -6.75 16.26
N TRP A 387 4.06 -7.54 15.60
CA TRP A 387 3.62 -8.70 14.86
C TRP A 387 3.19 -9.85 15.77
N ALA A 388 3.82 -10.00 16.95
CA ALA A 388 3.37 -10.96 17.93
C ALA A 388 1.97 -10.61 18.43
N ASP A 389 1.70 -9.36 18.78
CA ASP A 389 0.38 -8.89 19.21
C ASP A 389 -0.67 -9.07 18.11
N ALA A 390 -0.38 -8.62 16.88
CA ALA A 390 -1.28 -8.73 15.75
C ALA A 390 -1.75 -10.17 15.44
N TYR A 391 -0.90 -11.17 15.72
CA TYR A 391 -1.22 -12.59 15.55
C TYR A 391 -1.63 -13.29 16.86
N GLY A 392 -1.85 -12.55 17.94
CA GLY A 392 -2.19 -13.13 19.25
C GLY A 392 -1.11 -14.06 19.79
N LYS A 393 0.16 -13.75 19.54
CA LYS A 393 1.34 -14.48 19.97
C LYS A 393 2.14 -13.67 21.00
N SER A 394 3.18 -14.26 21.54
CA SER A 394 4.14 -13.57 22.40
C SER A 394 5.54 -14.10 22.16
N VAL A 395 6.53 -13.23 22.26
CA VAL A 395 7.95 -13.57 22.23
C VAL A 395 8.56 -13.12 23.56
N SER A 396 9.33 -14.00 24.21
CA SER A 396 9.93 -13.66 25.51
C SER A 396 10.98 -12.55 25.38
N ALA A 397 11.13 -11.73 26.42
CA ALA A 397 12.17 -10.70 26.45
C ALA A 397 13.59 -11.28 26.25
N ALA A 398 13.82 -12.49 26.73
CA ALA A 398 15.10 -13.18 26.57
C ALA A 398 15.36 -13.57 25.09
N ASP A 399 14.34 -14.08 24.39
CA ASP A 399 14.46 -14.45 22.98
C ASP A 399 14.64 -13.21 22.09
N LYS A 400 13.91 -12.11 22.38
CA LYS A 400 14.10 -10.82 21.70
C LYS A 400 15.54 -10.32 21.87
N ALA A 401 16.02 -10.26 23.12
CA ALA A 401 17.36 -9.81 23.43
C ALA A 401 18.44 -10.67 22.76
N ALA A 402 18.27 -12.00 22.76
CA ALA A 402 19.18 -12.93 22.10
C ALA A 402 19.23 -12.71 20.58
N TYR A 403 18.06 -12.52 19.95
CA TYR A 403 17.97 -12.23 18.53
C TYR A 403 18.63 -10.90 18.16
N ILE A 404 18.31 -9.81 18.89
CA ILE A 404 18.90 -8.49 18.67
C ILE A 404 20.42 -8.53 18.83
N ALA A 405 20.92 -9.26 19.84
CA ALA A 405 22.36 -9.43 20.04
C ALA A 405 23.03 -10.19 18.88
N ALA A 406 22.38 -11.22 18.35
CA ALA A 406 22.88 -12.00 17.21
C ALA A 406 22.87 -11.21 15.89
N VAL A 407 21.85 -10.38 15.67
CA VAL A 407 21.79 -9.46 14.53
C VAL A 407 22.96 -8.45 14.60
N GLY A 408 23.29 -7.97 15.79
CA GLY A 408 24.44 -7.10 16.05
C GLY A 408 24.22 -5.64 15.65
N SER A 409 25.28 -4.94 15.27
CA SER A 409 25.24 -3.51 14.96
C SER A 409 24.57 -3.22 13.60
N ALA A 410 23.98 -2.02 13.50
CA ALA A 410 23.34 -1.52 12.31
C ALA A 410 24.32 -1.37 11.13
N THR A 411 23.87 -1.77 9.96
CA THR A 411 24.49 -1.47 8.66
C THR A 411 23.39 -1.15 7.67
N ALA A 412 23.71 -0.57 6.53
CA ALA A 412 22.74 -0.28 5.48
C ALA A 412 21.92 -1.52 5.09
N GLU A 413 22.59 -2.66 4.89
CA GLU A 413 21.95 -3.94 4.60
C GLU A 413 21.03 -4.40 5.73
N LYS A 414 21.53 -4.43 6.97
CA LYS A 414 20.75 -4.95 8.11
C LYS A 414 19.52 -4.10 8.41
N VAL A 415 19.63 -2.78 8.33
CA VAL A 415 18.51 -1.86 8.49
C VAL A 415 17.46 -2.10 7.41
N ALA A 416 17.87 -2.17 6.14
CA ALA A 416 16.97 -2.44 5.03
C ALA A 416 16.30 -3.82 5.11
N VAL A 417 17.05 -4.87 5.51
CA VAL A 417 16.49 -6.22 5.67
C VAL A 417 15.52 -6.30 6.84
N GLN A 418 15.81 -5.64 7.97
CA GLN A 418 14.89 -5.61 9.10
C GLN A 418 13.62 -4.80 8.80
N LYS A 419 13.74 -3.68 8.09
CA LYS A 419 12.59 -2.92 7.57
C LYS A 419 11.76 -3.78 6.61
N TYR A 420 12.41 -4.51 5.70
CA TYR A 420 11.73 -5.43 4.80
C TYR A 420 10.96 -6.52 5.56
N ILE A 421 11.52 -7.11 6.61
CA ILE A 421 10.81 -8.11 7.43
C ILE A 421 9.62 -7.49 8.17
N ASP A 422 9.75 -6.24 8.67
CA ASP A 422 8.67 -5.51 9.32
C ASP A 422 7.50 -5.20 8.38
N LEU A 423 7.80 -4.89 7.12
CA LEU A 423 6.80 -4.58 6.08
C LEU A 423 5.98 -5.80 5.60
N TRP A 424 5.99 -6.90 6.36
CA TRP A 424 5.12 -8.06 6.12
C TRP A 424 3.68 -7.63 5.86
N LEU A 425 3.05 -8.16 4.81
CA LEU A 425 1.73 -7.82 4.26
C LEU A 425 1.65 -6.44 3.56
N ASN A 426 2.60 -5.53 3.75
CA ASN A 426 2.66 -4.27 3.00
C ASN A 426 3.56 -4.43 1.76
N GLY A 427 3.05 -5.17 0.76
CA GLY A 427 3.83 -5.54 -0.42
C GLY A 427 4.29 -4.36 -1.26
N THR A 428 3.51 -3.28 -1.34
CA THR A 428 3.86 -2.10 -2.15
C THR A 428 5.05 -1.38 -1.54
N GLU A 429 5.01 -1.08 -0.25
CA GLU A 429 6.13 -0.41 0.44
C GLU A 429 7.39 -1.30 0.48
N ALA A 430 7.22 -2.60 0.73
CA ALA A 430 8.35 -3.53 0.70
C ALA A 430 9.01 -3.60 -0.69
N TRP A 431 8.22 -3.61 -1.75
CA TRP A 431 8.72 -3.54 -3.12
C TRP A 431 9.37 -2.20 -3.44
N THR A 432 8.86 -1.09 -2.91
CA THR A 432 9.48 0.24 -2.98
C THR A 432 10.85 0.23 -2.31
N GLU A 433 10.98 -0.29 -1.10
CA GLU A 433 12.24 -0.37 -0.38
C GLU A 433 13.27 -1.26 -1.06
N ILE A 434 12.86 -2.38 -1.64
CA ILE A 434 13.76 -3.23 -2.45
C ILE A 434 14.31 -2.43 -3.64
N ARG A 435 13.46 -1.68 -4.35
CA ARG A 435 13.86 -0.84 -5.49
C ARG A 435 14.75 0.32 -5.05
N ARG A 436 14.48 0.93 -3.90
CA ARG A 436 15.26 2.05 -3.35
C ARG A 436 16.64 1.61 -2.86
N THR A 437 16.70 0.50 -2.12
CA THR A 437 17.92 0.08 -1.40
C THR A 437 18.75 -0.96 -2.15
N GLY A 438 18.10 -1.84 -2.91
CA GLY A 438 18.71 -3.04 -3.49
C GLY A 438 18.74 -4.24 -2.53
N TYR A 439 18.25 -4.08 -1.29
CA TYR A 439 18.18 -5.13 -0.27
C TYR A 439 16.74 -5.61 -0.05
N PRO A 440 16.54 -6.85 0.39
CA PRO A 440 17.54 -7.90 0.67
C PRO A 440 18.23 -8.42 -0.59
N GLU A 441 19.52 -8.77 -0.50
CA GLU A 441 20.23 -9.41 -1.62
C GLU A 441 19.61 -10.75 -2.00
N GLN A 442 18.94 -11.43 -1.06
CA GLN A 442 18.25 -12.72 -1.26
C GLN A 442 17.03 -12.63 -2.19
N VAL A 443 16.48 -11.44 -2.41
CA VAL A 443 15.45 -11.23 -3.45
C VAL A 443 16.01 -11.62 -4.80
N LEU A 444 15.33 -12.60 -5.45
CA LEU A 444 15.78 -13.14 -6.72
C LEU A 444 15.49 -12.17 -7.87
N ARG A 445 16.46 -12.07 -8.79
CA ARG A 445 16.32 -11.36 -10.05
C ARG A 445 16.16 -12.35 -11.21
N PRO A 446 15.48 -11.95 -12.29
CA PRO A 446 15.44 -12.75 -13.50
C PRO A 446 16.86 -13.16 -13.96
N GLY A 447 17.04 -14.46 -14.23
CA GLY A 447 18.33 -15.07 -14.57
C GLY A 447 19.04 -15.76 -13.42
N GLU A 448 18.71 -15.47 -12.17
CA GLU A 448 19.23 -16.16 -10.99
C GLU A 448 18.55 -17.53 -10.78
N TYR A 449 19.21 -18.42 -10.07
CA TYR A 449 18.71 -19.76 -9.80
C TYR A 449 17.67 -19.75 -8.67
N THR A 450 16.53 -20.37 -8.90
CA THR A 450 15.47 -20.50 -7.89
C THR A 450 15.58 -21.81 -7.09
N CYS A 451 15.90 -22.91 -7.75
CA CYS A 451 16.06 -24.23 -7.12
C CYS A 451 16.84 -25.19 -8.03
N GLU A 452 17.32 -26.30 -7.46
CA GLU A 452 17.76 -27.47 -8.22
C GLU A 452 16.60 -28.02 -9.05
N ASP A 453 16.89 -28.66 -10.19
CA ASP A 453 15.83 -29.31 -10.98
C ASP A 453 15.24 -30.49 -10.19
N PRO A 454 13.95 -30.48 -9.83
CA PRO A 454 13.34 -31.54 -9.03
C PRO A 454 13.14 -32.85 -9.81
N ASN A 455 13.41 -32.85 -11.12
CA ASN A 455 13.34 -34.04 -11.98
C ASN A 455 14.70 -34.69 -12.17
N ASP A 456 15.79 -33.90 -12.18
CA ASP A 456 17.14 -34.34 -12.42
C ASP A 456 18.15 -33.49 -11.67
N ALA A 457 18.63 -33.97 -10.53
CA ALA A 457 19.62 -33.27 -9.70
C ALA A 457 20.99 -33.08 -10.40
N SER A 458 21.24 -33.70 -11.55
CA SER A 458 22.45 -33.50 -12.34
C SER A 458 22.29 -32.42 -13.43
N ALA A 459 21.06 -31.96 -13.66
CA ALA A 459 20.77 -30.91 -14.63
C ALA A 459 21.17 -29.52 -14.07
N GLU A 460 21.23 -28.52 -14.96
CA GLU A 460 21.40 -27.14 -14.54
C GLU A 460 20.21 -26.73 -13.65
N PRO A 461 20.46 -26.03 -12.51
CA PRO A 461 19.39 -25.54 -11.68
C PRO A 461 18.41 -24.63 -12.44
N ILE A 462 17.16 -24.59 -11.99
CA ILE A 462 16.09 -23.82 -12.63
C ILE A 462 16.29 -22.33 -12.34
N LYS A 463 16.25 -21.53 -13.40
CA LYS A 463 16.33 -20.05 -13.30
C LYS A 463 14.96 -19.41 -13.16
N PHE A 464 14.91 -18.35 -12.40
CA PHE A 464 13.80 -17.41 -12.43
C PHE A 464 13.78 -16.72 -13.80
N THR A 465 12.71 -16.95 -14.56
CA THR A 465 12.54 -16.40 -15.91
C THR A 465 11.28 -15.53 -15.94
N ALA A 466 11.46 -14.22 -16.04
CA ALA A 466 10.34 -13.30 -16.20
C ALA A 466 9.61 -13.55 -17.53
N LEU A 467 8.29 -13.44 -17.51
CA LEU A 467 7.43 -13.55 -18.70
C LEU A 467 7.21 -12.19 -19.39
N SER A 468 7.48 -11.11 -18.69
CA SER A 468 7.48 -9.75 -19.25
C SER A 468 8.91 -9.23 -19.36
N GLU A 469 9.13 -8.31 -20.30
CA GLU A 469 10.43 -7.64 -20.47
C GLU A 469 10.72 -6.71 -19.27
N VAL A 470 11.79 -6.98 -18.53
CA VAL A 470 12.24 -6.25 -17.33
C VAL A 470 13.75 -5.94 -17.36
N LYS A 471 14.41 -6.14 -18.50
CA LYS A 471 15.85 -5.85 -18.71
C LYS A 471 16.79 -6.54 -17.71
N GLY A 472 16.42 -7.73 -17.26
CA GLY A 472 17.25 -8.51 -16.33
C GLY A 472 17.26 -8.03 -14.87
N ASP A 473 16.39 -7.09 -14.51
CA ASP A 473 16.20 -6.62 -13.13
C ASP A 473 14.82 -7.05 -12.61
N ILE A 474 14.54 -6.76 -11.34
CA ILE A 474 13.19 -6.88 -10.81
C ILE A 474 12.27 -5.89 -11.52
N ILE A 475 10.98 -6.19 -11.51
CA ILE A 475 9.99 -5.28 -12.08
C ILE A 475 10.09 -3.90 -11.41
N ALA A 476 10.26 -2.83 -12.22
CA ALA A 476 10.50 -1.48 -11.72
C ALA A 476 9.22 -0.67 -11.52
N ARG A 477 8.16 -1.00 -12.27
CA ARG A 477 6.84 -0.36 -12.21
C ARG A 477 5.78 -1.26 -12.81
N VAL A 478 4.52 -0.95 -12.56
CA VAL A 478 3.40 -1.50 -13.32
C VAL A 478 3.12 -0.60 -14.52
N LYS A 479 2.71 -1.19 -15.64
CA LYS A 479 2.28 -0.42 -16.81
C LYS A 479 1.05 0.42 -16.48
N TYR A 480 0.95 1.60 -17.06
CA TYR A 480 -0.32 2.34 -17.00
C TYR A 480 -1.46 1.49 -17.54
N PRO A 481 -2.64 1.55 -16.90
CA PRO A 481 -3.80 0.77 -17.31
C PRO A 481 -4.18 1.01 -18.77
N THR A 482 -4.63 -0.05 -19.44
CA THR A 482 -5.03 0.05 -20.85
C THR A 482 -6.26 0.95 -21.06
N ASN A 483 -7.15 1.02 -20.07
CA ASN A 483 -8.32 1.90 -20.12
C ASN A 483 -7.94 3.38 -20.24
N GLU A 484 -6.85 3.81 -19.59
CA GLU A 484 -6.34 5.18 -19.66
C GLU A 484 -5.98 5.60 -21.10
N SER A 485 -5.48 4.70 -21.91
CA SER A 485 -5.17 4.98 -23.31
C SER A 485 -6.39 5.38 -24.14
N THR A 486 -7.57 4.99 -23.70
CA THR A 486 -8.85 5.32 -24.36
C THR A 486 -9.57 6.45 -23.65
N LEU A 487 -9.62 6.44 -22.31
CA LEU A 487 -10.39 7.40 -21.52
C LEU A 487 -9.67 8.76 -21.38
N ASN A 488 -8.33 8.74 -21.32
CA ASN A 488 -7.47 9.93 -21.11
C ASN A 488 -6.29 9.95 -22.10
N GLY A 489 -6.54 9.57 -23.33
CA GLY A 489 -5.55 9.15 -24.32
C GLY A 489 -4.41 10.13 -24.60
N GLU A 490 -4.68 11.44 -24.68
CA GLU A 490 -3.64 12.45 -24.96
C GLU A 490 -2.69 12.63 -23.76
N ASN A 491 -3.22 12.69 -22.55
CA ASN A 491 -2.41 12.80 -21.33
C ASN A 491 -1.65 11.49 -21.08
N TRP A 492 -2.28 10.34 -21.32
CA TRP A 492 -1.63 9.04 -21.26
C TRP A 492 -0.43 8.95 -22.22
N LYS A 493 -0.60 9.37 -23.49
CA LYS A 493 0.50 9.40 -24.48
C LYS A 493 1.64 10.30 -24.04
N ALA A 494 1.32 11.47 -23.48
CA ALA A 494 2.33 12.40 -22.97
C ALA A 494 3.11 11.80 -21.78
N ALA A 495 2.44 11.06 -20.88
CA ALA A 495 3.08 10.35 -19.78
C ALA A 495 3.96 9.20 -20.28
N VAL A 496 3.45 8.36 -21.21
CA VAL A 496 4.20 7.25 -21.81
C VAL A 496 5.45 7.74 -22.54
N ALA A 497 5.37 8.87 -23.25
CA ALA A 497 6.52 9.43 -23.96
C ALA A 497 7.69 9.83 -23.04
N LYS A 498 7.45 10.04 -21.75
CA LYS A 498 8.49 10.31 -20.73
C LYS A 498 9.11 9.06 -20.16
N LEU A 499 8.49 7.89 -20.38
CA LEU A 499 9.06 6.63 -19.94
C LEU A 499 10.24 6.23 -20.82
N GLN A 500 11.07 5.33 -20.30
CA GLN A 500 12.17 4.77 -21.06
C GLN A 500 11.68 4.15 -22.37
N ASP A 501 12.44 4.38 -23.44
CA ASP A 501 12.12 3.98 -24.82
C ASP A 501 10.77 4.55 -25.33
N GLY A 502 10.14 5.51 -24.63
CA GLY A 502 8.85 6.08 -24.99
C GLY A 502 7.71 5.06 -25.07
N THR A 503 7.81 3.98 -24.31
CA THR A 503 6.82 2.88 -24.30
C THR A 503 6.26 2.61 -22.91
N ASN A 504 5.02 2.18 -22.84
CA ASN A 504 4.41 1.73 -21.58
C ASN A 504 4.99 0.37 -21.18
N ASN A 505 5.99 0.37 -20.31
CA ASN A 505 6.83 -0.78 -19.99
C ASN A 505 6.94 -1.03 -18.47
N TYR A 506 7.57 -2.15 -18.07
CA TYR A 506 7.78 -2.57 -16.68
C TYR A 506 9.18 -2.26 -16.15
N TYR A 507 10.07 -1.67 -16.95
CA TYR A 507 11.48 -1.46 -16.62
C TYR A 507 11.88 0.02 -16.48
N SER A 508 10.99 0.96 -16.76
CA SER A 508 11.22 2.37 -16.45
C SER A 508 11.23 2.54 -14.94
N LYS A 509 12.35 2.98 -14.39
CA LYS A 509 12.53 3.15 -12.94
C LYS A 509 11.79 4.37 -12.42
N MET A 510 11.46 4.35 -11.14
CA MET A 510 10.99 5.50 -10.40
C MET A 510 12.10 6.55 -10.29
N PHE A 511 11.77 7.83 -10.08
CA PHE A 511 12.81 8.88 -10.03
C PHE A 511 13.82 8.68 -8.90
N TRP A 512 13.41 8.03 -7.82
CA TRP A 512 14.26 7.73 -6.67
C TRP A 512 15.02 6.38 -6.78
N ASP A 513 14.70 5.52 -7.75
CA ASP A 513 15.37 4.23 -7.95
C ASP A 513 16.67 4.40 -8.76
N VAL A 514 17.76 4.62 -8.06
CA VAL A 514 19.09 4.83 -8.63
C VAL A 514 19.97 3.57 -8.64
N ARG A 515 19.39 2.39 -8.43
CA ARG A 515 20.15 1.14 -8.48
C ARG A 515 20.80 0.96 -9.84
N THR A 516 22.04 0.51 -9.85
CA THR A 516 22.69 0.06 -11.08
C THR A 516 22.05 -1.25 -11.52
N SER A 517 21.59 -1.30 -12.76
CA SER A 517 21.08 -2.48 -13.44
C SER A 517 21.62 -2.45 -14.87
N THR A 518 21.32 -3.47 -15.66
CA THR A 518 21.64 -3.45 -17.11
C THR A 518 20.94 -2.32 -17.84
N TYR A 519 20.00 -1.68 -17.18
CA TYR A 519 19.20 -0.58 -17.68
C TYR A 519 19.52 0.73 -16.94
N ASP A 520 19.98 1.73 -17.71
CA ASP A 520 20.43 3.00 -17.19
C ASP A 520 19.25 3.97 -16.97
N HIS A 521 19.01 4.36 -15.71
CA HIS A 521 17.89 5.24 -15.35
C HIS A 521 18.20 6.70 -15.69
N PRO A 522 17.25 7.47 -16.27
CA PRO A 522 17.46 8.89 -16.58
C PRO A 522 17.89 9.76 -15.39
N ALA A 523 17.43 9.46 -14.18
CA ALA A 523 17.85 10.16 -12.96
C ALA A 523 19.32 9.90 -12.58
N ASN A 524 20.00 8.94 -13.20
CA ASN A 524 21.42 8.67 -13.02
C ASN A 524 22.31 9.48 -14.00
N LYS A 525 21.71 10.27 -14.87
CA LYS A 525 22.36 11.18 -15.80
C LYS A 525 22.23 12.62 -15.29
#